data_4afa199debdebe4ccf7fb1df781a2d2e
#
_entry.id   4afa199debdebe4ccf7fb1df781a2d2e
#
_cell.length_a   1.000
_cell.length_b   1.000
_cell.length_c   1.000
_cell.angle_alpha   90.00
_cell.angle_beta   90.00
_cell.angle_gamma   90.00
#
_symmetry.space_group_name_H-M   'P 1'
#
loop_
_entity.id
_entity.type
_entity.pdbx_description
1 polymer ?
#
loop_
_entity_poly.entity_id
_entity_poly.type
_entity_poly.pdbx_seq_one_letter_code
_entity_poly.pdbx_strand_id
1 'polypeptide(L)'
;QITVGGIFATFFALNFQNSWPAWVLLPVMCIAAAIGGGLWGLLPAAFRAKWGTNETLFTLMLNYIAIGVVKYLQGGPWEKIPKGTQMIERFGTAARLPNVWGVTAGGIIVLVMVIFMYCYLRYTKHGYQIAVVGESEATARYAGIEVGKVIMRTMFVSGAIAGIVGFIVVSGINYTLSDSVAGGVGFTGIT
;
A
#
# COMPACT_ATOMS: atom_id res chain seq x y z
N GLN A 1 -5.94 0.55 0.29
CA GLN A 1 -4.54 0.98 0.24
C GLN A 1 -3.68 -0.07 -0.47
N ILE A 2 -3.76 -1.36 -0.08
CA ILE A 2 -3.04 -2.48 -0.72
C ILE A 2 -3.31 -2.51 -2.23
N THR A 3 -4.58 -2.46 -2.62
CA THR A 3 -5.01 -2.47 -4.03
C THR A 3 -4.43 -1.30 -4.82
N VAL A 4 -4.44 -0.10 -4.25
CA VAL A 4 -3.89 1.09 -4.92
C VAL A 4 -2.38 1.01 -5.05
N GLY A 5 -1.68 0.55 -4.01
CA GLY A 5 -0.25 0.25 -4.10
C GLY A 5 0.06 -0.74 -5.22
N GLY A 6 -0.77 -1.80 -5.36
CA GLY A 6 -0.68 -2.75 -6.47
C GLY A 6 -0.91 -2.10 -7.85
N ILE A 7 -1.84 -1.15 -7.99
CA ILE A 7 -2.07 -0.41 -9.24
C ILE A 7 -0.81 0.38 -9.63
N PHE A 8 -0.22 1.14 -8.69
CA PHE A 8 1.00 1.90 -8.96
C PHE A 8 2.17 1.00 -9.32
N ALA A 9 2.37 -0.12 -8.62
CA ALA A 9 3.39 -1.10 -8.95
C ALA A 9 3.18 -1.66 -10.37
N THR A 10 1.94 -2.03 -10.71
CA THR A 10 1.58 -2.59 -12.03
C THR A 10 1.80 -1.59 -13.15
N PHE A 11 1.50 -0.31 -12.92
CA PHE A 11 1.75 0.73 -13.92
C PHE A 11 3.22 0.76 -14.35
N PHE A 12 4.15 0.76 -13.40
CA PHE A 12 5.57 0.73 -13.70
C PHE A 12 6.01 -0.61 -14.29
N ALA A 13 5.47 -1.73 -13.81
CA ALA A 13 5.75 -3.05 -14.36
C ALA A 13 5.42 -3.12 -15.85
N LEU A 14 4.20 -2.76 -16.24
CA LEU A 14 3.73 -2.87 -17.62
C LEU A 14 4.48 -1.92 -18.57
N ASN A 15 4.80 -0.71 -18.13
CA ASN A 15 5.44 0.28 -19.00
C ASN A 15 6.96 0.09 -19.14
N PHE A 16 7.64 -0.42 -18.10
CA PHE A 16 9.11 -0.42 -18.06
C PHE A 16 9.75 -1.81 -17.97
N GLN A 17 8.98 -2.91 -17.90
CA GLN A 17 9.52 -4.26 -17.78
C GLN A 17 10.46 -4.68 -18.93
N ASN A 18 10.31 -4.08 -20.13
CA ASN A 18 11.15 -4.37 -21.30
C ASN A 18 12.35 -3.42 -21.43
N SER A 19 12.34 -2.29 -20.71
CA SER A 19 13.36 -1.24 -20.89
C SER A 19 14.35 -1.20 -19.73
N TRP A 20 13.94 -1.63 -18.54
CA TRP A 20 14.76 -1.52 -17.32
C TRP A 20 15.14 -2.89 -16.76
N PRO A 21 16.39 -3.02 -16.25
CA PRO A 21 16.81 -4.24 -15.56
C PRO A 21 16.06 -4.42 -14.24
N ALA A 22 15.85 -5.67 -13.81
CA ALA A 22 15.07 -6.00 -12.63
C ALA A 22 15.54 -5.29 -11.35
N TRP A 23 16.85 -5.08 -11.18
CA TRP A 23 17.44 -4.44 -10.00
C TRP A 23 17.11 -2.94 -9.87
N VAL A 24 16.70 -2.27 -10.97
CA VAL A 24 16.20 -0.89 -10.94
C VAL A 24 14.68 -0.87 -10.88
N LEU A 25 14.02 -1.73 -11.63
CA LEU A 25 12.56 -1.76 -11.75
C LEU A 25 11.89 -2.12 -10.42
N LEU A 26 12.38 -3.14 -9.71
CA LEU A 26 11.79 -3.59 -8.43
C LEU A 26 11.80 -2.52 -7.34
N PRO A 27 12.92 -1.80 -7.05
CA PRO A 27 12.91 -0.69 -6.11
C PRO A 27 11.97 0.45 -6.53
N VAL A 28 11.92 0.79 -7.81
CA VAL A 28 11.02 1.84 -8.31
C VAL A 28 9.56 1.44 -8.12
N MET A 29 9.19 0.20 -8.44
CA MET A 29 7.83 -0.33 -8.20
C MET A 29 7.48 -0.30 -6.72
N CYS A 30 8.42 -0.66 -5.83
CA CYS A 30 8.23 -0.63 -4.38
C CYS A 30 7.99 0.81 -3.88
N ILE A 31 8.81 1.78 -4.31
CA ILE A 31 8.66 3.19 -3.95
C ILE A 31 7.34 3.76 -4.50
N ALA A 32 7.02 3.47 -5.75
CA ALA A 32 5.76 3.92 -6.37
C ALA A 32 4.53 3.36 -5.64
N ALA A 33 4.57 2.08 -5.25
CA ALA A 33 3.52 1.46 -4.47
C ALA A 33 3.37 2.09 -3.08
N ALA A 34 4.49 2.39 -2.40
CA ALA A 34 4.50 3.06 -1.11
C ALA A 34 3.90 4.48 -1.20
N ILE A 35 4.30 5.25 -2.21
CA ILE A 35 3.76 6.60 -2.44
C ILE A 35 2.27 6.52 -2.77
N GLY A 36 1.86 5.64 -3.69
CA GLY A 36 0.46 5.47 -4.09
C GLY A 36 -0.44 5.05 -2.93
N GLY A 37 0.00 4.07 -2.13
CA GLY A 37 -0.71 3.62 -0.93
C GLY A 37 -0.77 4.70 0.15
N GLY A 38 0.34 5.43 0.36
CA GLY A 38 0.41 6.54 1.31
C GLY A 38 -0.50 7.71 0.93
N LEU A 39 -0.48 8.14 -0.33
CA LEU A 39 -1.37 9.21 -0.83
C LEU A 39 -2.85 8.81 -0.71
N TRP A 40 -3.19 7.56 -1.03
CA TRP A 40 -4.55 7.06 -0.84
C TRP A 40 -4.96 7.04 0.63
N GLY A 41 -4.03 6.74 1.55
CA GLY A 41 -4.24 6.80 2.99
C GLY A 41 -4.44 8.21 3.54
N LEU A 42 -3.93 9.25 2.86
CA LEU A 42 -4.15 10.65 3.26
C LEU A 42 -5.61 11.10 3.05
N LEU A 43 -6.36 10.51 2.12
CA LEU A 43 -7.75 10.88 1.88
C LEU A 43 -8.60 10.73 3.16
N PRO A 44 -8.73 9.55 3.77
CA PRO A 44 -9.50 9.40 5.01
C PRO A 44 -8.91 10.20 6.16
N ALA A 45 -7.58 10.33 6.23
CA ALA A 45 -6.92 11.11 7.27
C ALA A 45 -7.28 12.60 7.22
N ALA A 46 -7.31 13.18 6.03
CA ALA A 46 -7.69 14.58 5.84
C ALA A 46 -9.16 14.83 6.22
N PHE A 47 -10.06 13.91 5.84
CA PHE A 47 -11.47 14.02 6.21
C PHE A 47 -11.68 13.86 7.72
N ARG A 48 -10.97 12.93 8.36
CA ARG A 48 -11.00 12.78 9.82
C ARG A 48 -10.44 13.99 10.53
N ALA A 49 -9.29 14.50 10.11
CA ALA A 49 -8.63 15.64 10.75
C ALA A 49 -9.45 16.92 10.65
N LYS A 50 -10.19 17.13 9.54
CA LYS A 50 -10.93 18.37 9.27
C LYS A 50 -12.38 18.32 9.73
N TRP A 51 -13.05 17.20 9.55
CA TRP A 51 -14.51 17.05 9.80
C TRP A 51 -14.86 16.03 10.89
N GLY A 52 -13.88 15.34 11.49
CA GLY A 52 -14.13 14.32 12.51
C GLY A 52 -14.94 13.12 12.01
N THR A 53 -14.89 12.83 10.69
CA THR A 53 -15.64 11.74 10.09
C THR A 53 -15.22 10.37 10.59
N ASN A 54 -16.14 9.39 10.54
CA ASN A 54 -15.83 8.02 10.86
C ASN A 54 -14.88 7.42 9.80
N GLU A 55 -13.62 7.20 10.23
CA GLU A 55 -12.54 6.70 9.38
C GLU A 55 -12.83 5.31 8.82
N THR A 56 -13.44 4.43 9.64
CA THR A 56 -13.73 3.05 9.25
C THR A 56 -14.71 2.98 8.09
N LEU A 57 -15.81 3.73 8.16
CA LEU A 57 -16.79 3.78 7.08
C LEU A 57 -16.20 4.39 5.80
N PHE A 58 -15.42 5.46 5.96
CA PHE A 58 -14.80 6.13 4.82
C PHE A 58 -13.78 5.23 4.10
N THR A 59 -12.95 4.51 4.86
CA THR A 59 -11.96 3.57 4.29
C THR A 59 -12.61 2.38 3.61
N LEU A 60 -13.74 1.89 4.12
CA LEU A 60 -14.53 0.84 3.44
C LEU A 60 -15.07 1.32 2.09
N MET A 61 -15.62 2.53 2.02
CA MET A 61 -16.09 3.10 0.74
C MET A 61 -14.94 3.26 -0.25
N LEU A 62 -13.78 3.77 0.19
CA LEU A 62 -12.59 3.90 -0.64
C LEU A 62 -12.06 2.54 -1.13
N ASN A 63 -12.24 1.48 -0.36
CA ASN A 63 -11.87 0.13 -0.78
C ASN A 63 -12.70 -0.34 -1.99
N TYR A 64 -14.01 -0.12 -1.98
CA TYR A 64 -14.87 -0.45 -3.13
C TYR A 64 -14.53 0.38 -4.37
N ILE A 65 -14.22 1.66 -4.18
CA ILE A 65 -13.74 2.53 -5.28
C ILE A 65 -12.44 1.98 -5.87
N ALA A 66 -11.47 1.59 -5.03
CA ALA A 66 -10.22 1.02 -5.50
C ALA A 66 -10.41 -0.28 -6.30
N ILE A 67 -11.30 -1.17 -5.84
CA ILE A 67 -11.66 -2.40 -6.57
C ILE A 67 -12.31 -2.05 -7.92
N GLY A 68 -13.21 -1.07 -7.94
CA GLY A 68 -13.83 -0.57 -9.18
C GLY A 68 -12.80 -0.06 -10.19
N VAL A 69 -11.79 0.68 -9.72
CA VAL A 69 -10.67 1.16 -10.56
C VAL A 69 -9.88 -0.02 -11.14
N VAL A 70 -9.59 -1.06 -10.35
CA VAL A 70 -8.90 -2.27 -10.86
C VAL A 70 -9.72 -2.93 -11.97
N LYS A 71 -11.02 -3.14 -11.76
CA LYS A 71 -11.91 -3.73 -12.77
C LYS A 71 -11.93 -2.91 -14.06
N TYR A 72 -11.99 -1.59 -13.95
CA TYR A 72 -11.90 -0.69 -15.11
C TYR A 72 -10.57 -0.85 -15.86
N LEU A 73 -9.44 -0.96 -15.15
CA LEU A 73 -8.14 -1.16 -15.76
C LEU A 73 -8.01 -2.54 -16.41
N GLN A 74 -8.59 -3.58 -15.81
CA GLN A 74 -8.60 -4.95 -16.34
C GLN A 74 -9.43 -5.09 -17.63
N GLY A 75 -10.57 -4.42 -17.71
CA GLY A 75 -11.44 -4.47 -18.89
C GLY A 75 -11.17 -3.38 -19.92
N GLY A 76 -10.15 -2.54 -19.70
CA GLY A 76 -9.86 -1.38 -20.55
C GLY A 76 -8.40 -1.29 -20.98
N PRO A 77 -7.64 -0.26 -20.50
CA PRO A 77 -6.34 0.08 -21.05
C PRO A 77 -5.24 -0.97 -20.81
N TRP A 78 -5.38 -1.83 -19.82
CA TRP A 78 -4.39 -2.85 -19.44
C TRP A 78 -4.82 -4.29 -19.76
N GLU A 79 -5.90 -4.43 -20.53
CA GLU A 79 -6.41 -5.73 -20.92
C GLU A 79 -5.44 -6.45 -21.87
N LYS A 80 -5.20 -7.74 -21.58
CA LYS A 80 -4.37 -8.62 -22.42
C LYS A 80 -5.04 -8.86 -23.79
N ILE A 81 -4.25 -8.88 -24.84
CA ILE A 81 -4.71 -9.26 -26.19
C ILE A 81 -4.69 -10.78 -26.34
N PRO A 82 -5.77 -11.44 -26.83
CA PRO A 82 -7.00 -10.87 -27.39
C PRO A 82 -7.96 -10.33 -26.31
N LYS A 83 -8.60 -9.20 -26.60
CA LYS A 83 -9.56 -8.57 -25.68
C LYS A 83 -10.76 -9.47 -25.40
N GLY A 84 -11.33 -9.36 -24.19
CA GLY A 84 -12.50 -10.13 -23.76
C GLY A 84 -12.24 -11.07 -22.58
N THR A 85 -10.99 -11.21 -22.14
CA THR A 85 -10.62 -12.06 -20.98
C THR A 85 -10.65 -11.31 -19.66
N GLN A 86 -10.74 -9.98 -19.67
CA GLN A 86 -10.69 -9.10 -18.48
C GLN A 86 -9.50 -9.44 -17.55
N MET A 87 -8.37 -9.76 -18.15
CA MET A 87 -7.14 -10.09 -17.42
C MET A 87 -6.01 -9.17 -17.86
N ILE A 88 -5.20 -8.73 -16.89
CA ILE A 88 -3.98 -7.99 -17.15
C ILE A 88 -2.86 -8.98 -17.50
N GLU A 89 -1.98 -8.57 -18.40
CA GLU A 89 -0.85 -9.40 -18.80
C GLU A 89 0.04 -9.73 -17.59
N ARG A 90 0.52 -10.98 -17.55
CA ARG A 90 1.45 -11.39 -16.48
C ARG A 90 2.77 -10.66 -16.64
N PHE A 91 3.33 -10.25 -15.52
CA PHE A 91 4.61 -9.55 -15.50
C PHE A 91 5.73 -10.41 -16.08
N GLY A 92 6.60 -9.76 -16.85
CA GLY A 92 7.84 -10.34 -17.31
C GLY A 92 8.79 -10.66 -16.15
N THR A 93 9.84 -11.41 -16.44
CA THR A 93 10.83 -11.85 -15.44
C THR A 93 11.47 -10.69 -14.67
N ALA A 94 11.61 -9.52 -15.31
CA ALA A 94 12.20 -8.32 -14.71
C ALA A 94 11.34 -7.69 -13.59
N ALA A 95 10.01 -7.88 -13.65
CA ALA A 95 9.08 -7.32 -12.67
C ALA A 95 8.63 -8.34 -11.59
N ARG A 96 9.22 -9.55 -11.60
CA ARG A 96 8.95 -10.59 -10.60
C ARG A 96 10.00 -10.54 -9.49
N LEU A 97 9.55 -10.69 -8.25
CA LEU A 97 10.46 -10.84 -7.12
C LEU A 97 11.21 -12.18 -7.21
N PRO A 98 12.55 -12.17 -7.10
CA PRO A 98 13.33 -13.40 -7.11
C PRO A 98 13.04 -14.26 -5.87
N ASN A 99 13.11 -15.56 -6.02
CA ASN A 99 13.09 -16.50 -4.91
C ASN A 99 14.51 -16.62 -4.33
N VAL A 100 14.64 -16.29 -3.05
CA VAL A 100 15.90 -16.40 -2.29
C VAL A 100 15.69 -17.47 -1.21
N TRP A 101 16.44 -18.55 -1.27
CA TRP A 101 16.38 -19.69 -0.32
C TRP A 101 14.99 -20.33 -0.18
N GLY A 102 14.25 -20.44 -1.28
CA GLY A 102 12.90 -21.02 -1.27
C GLY A 102 11.79 -20.12 -0.77
N VAL A 103 12.10 -18.90 -0.36
CA VAL A 103 11.15 -17.87 0.04
C VAL A 103 11.21 -16.71 -0.96
N THR A 104 10.09 -16.15 -1.33
CA THR A 104 10.05 -14.96 -2.17
C THR A 104 10.77 -13.80 -1.44
N ALA A 105 11.59 -13.02 -2.14
CA ALA A 105 12.26 -11.85 -1.57
C ALA A 105 11.30 -10.89 -0.83
N GLY A 106 10.00 -10.96 -1.12
CA GLY A 106 8.94 -10.28 -0.37
C GLY A 106 8.96 -10.58 1.13
N GLY A 107 9.26 -11.83 1.54
CA GLY A 107 9.37 -12.18 2.96
C GLY A 107 10.48 -11.43 3.70
N ILE A 108 11.62 -11.23 3.02
CA ILE A 108 12.74 -10.45 3.57
C ILE A 108 12.34 -8.98 3.71
N ILE A 109 11.65 -8.42 2.69
CA ILE A 109 11.14 -7.04 2.73
C ILE A 109 10.19 -6.85 3.91
N VAL A 110 9.27 -7.79 4.13
CA VAL A 110 8.34 -7.74 5.28
C VAL A 110 9.08 -7.76 6.60
N LEU A 111 10.09 -8.64 6.76
CA LEU A 111 10.88 -8.70 7.99
C LEU A 111 11.62 -7.39 8.28
N VAL A 112 12.25 -6.81 7.28
CA VAL A 112 12.88 -5.48 7.38
C VAL A 112 11.87 -4.41 7.76
N MET A 113 10.68 -4.43 7.16
CA MET A 113 9.60 -3.48 7.47
C MET A 113 9.11 -3.61 8.92
N VAL A 114 9.00 -4.83 9.45
CA VAL A 114 8.61 -5.05 10.86
C VAL A 114 9.66 -4.46 11.80
N ILE A 115 10.95 -4.72 11.57
CA ILE A 115 12.04 -4.16 12.37
C ILE A 115 12.04 -2.63 12.26
N PHE A 116 11.90 -2.09 11.07
CA PHE A 116 11.81 -0.64 10.84
C PHE A 116 10.66 -0.01 11.63
N MET A 117 9.45 -0.61 11.57
CA MET A 117 8.29 -0.10 12.29
C MET A 117 8.44 -0.20 13.80
N TYR A 118 9.03 -1.29 14.29
CA TYR A 118 9.35 -1.42 15.72
C TYR A 118 10.28 -0.29 16.18
N CYS A 119 11.37 -0.05 15.45
CA CYS A 119 12.30 1.04 15.75
C CYS A 119 11.62 2.41 15.64
N TYR A 120 10.82 2.63 14.59
CA TYR A 120 10.11 3.88 14.37
C TYR A 120 9.17 4.21 15.53
N LEU A 121 8.34 3.26 15.95
CA LEU A 121 7.38 3.50 17.03
C LEU A 121 8.06 3.65 18.39
N ARG A 122 9.13 2.90 18.68
CA ARG A 122 9.74 2.87 20.01
C ARG A 122 10.79 3.97 20.22
N TYR A 123 11.55 4.32 19.19
CA TYR A 123 12.70 5.21 19.35
C TYR A 123 12.56 6.59 18.72
N THR A 124 11.43 6.90 18.03
CA THR A 124 11.26 8.22 17.44
C THR A 124 10.30 9.11 18.21
N LYS A 125 10.48 10.43 18.07
CA LYS A 125 9.55 11.42 18.61
C LYS A 125 8.13 11.24 18.07
N HIS A 126 8.00 10.75 16.83
CA HIS A 126 6.71 10.48 16.20
C HIS A 126 6.00 9.31 16.87
N GLY A 127 6.72 8.23 17.23
CA GLY A 127 6.15 7.11 17.96
C GLY A 127 5.59 7.54 19.32
N TYR A 128 6.32 8.38 20.05
CA TYR A 128 5.82 8.98 21.30
C TYR A 128 4.54 9.81 21.08
N GLN A 129 4.52 10.68 20.06
CA GLN A 129 3.34 11.48 19.75
C GLN A 129 2.13 10.60 19.39
N ILE A 130 2.34 9.51 18.64
CA ILE A 130 1.27 8.54 18.30
C ILE A 130 0.72 7.89 19.57
N ALA A 131 1.57 7.47 20.51
CA ALA A 131 1.15 6.86 21.75
C ALA A 131 0.31 7.83 22.61
N VAL A 132 0.76 9.07 22.76
CA VAL A 132 0.04 10.11 23.55
C VAL A 132 -1.32 10.43 22.93
N VAL A 133 -1.39 10.58 21.59
CA VAL A 133 -2.67 10.83 20.87
C VAL A 133 -3.60 9.63 20.98
N GLY A 134 -3.05 8.40 20.99
CA GLY A 134 -3.81 7.17 21.14
C GLY A 134 -4.44 7.00 22.53
N GLU A 135 -3.79 7.50 23.57
CA GLU A 135 -4.34 7.48 24.94
C GLU A 135 -5.42 8.54 25.13
N SER A 136 -5.15 9.79 24.71
CA SER A 136 -6.12 10.89 24.85
C SER A 136 -5.78 12.06 23.93
N GLU A 137 -6.67 12.38 22.99
CA GLU A 137 -6.54 13.55 22.14
C GLU A 137 -6.52 14.87 22.96
N ALA A 138 -7.26 14.92 24.06
CA ALA A 138 -7.29 16.09 24.93
C ALA A 138 -5.91 16.30 25.59
N THR A 139 -5.34 15.27 26.17
CA THR A 139 -4.00 15.32 26.80
C THR A 139 -2.93 15.70 25.77
N ALA A 140 -2.99 15.16 24.55
CA ALA A 140 -2.07 15.52 23.49
C ALA A 140 -2.13 17.01 23.12
N ARG A 141 -3.33 17.58 23.05
CA ARG A 141 -3.52 19.02 22.81
C ARG A 141 -2.96 19.89 23.94
N TYR A 142 -3.16 19.50 25.21
CA TYR A 142 -2.56 20.20 26.35
C TYR A 142 -1.03 20.16 26.31
N ALA A 143 -0.44 19.05 25.82
CA ALA A 143 1.00 18.94 25.61
C ALA A 143 1.53 19.68 24.36
N GLY A 144 0.68 20.43 23.65
CA GLY A 144 1.06 21.19 22.45
C GLY A 144 1.24 20.34 21.20
N ILE A 145 0.74 19.09 21.19
CA ILE A 145 0.83 18.21 20.03
C ILE A 145 -0.31 18.50 19.06
N GLU A 146 0.02 18.76 17.80
CA GLU A 146 -0.97 18.98 16.74
C GLU A 146 -1.55 17.63 16.26
N VAL A 147 -2.66 17.21 16.89
CA VAL A 147 -3.33 15.93 16.66
C VAL A 147 -3.59 15.66 15.17
N GLY A 148 -4.05 16.65 14.41
CA GLY A 148 -4.34 16.52 12.98
C GLY A 148 -3.10 16.15 12.16
N LYS A 149 -1.93 16.74 12.47
CA LYS A 149 -0.68 16.39 11.79
C LYS A 149 -0.21 14.98 12.14
N VAL A 150 -0.40 14.56 13.38
CA VAL A 150 -0.05 13.21 13.84
C VAL A 150 -0.91 12.20 13.09
N ILE A 151 -2.23 12.39 13.03
CA ILE A 151 -3.16 11.52 12.30
C ILE A 151 -2.75 11.40 10.82
N MET A 152 -2.52 12.52 10.13
CA MET A 152 -2.15 12.50 8.72
C MET A 152 -0.84 11.76 8.47
N ARG A 153 0.20 11.98 9.29
CA ARG A 153 1.48 11.27 9.16
C ARG A 153 1.35 9.78 9.42
N THR A 154 0.61 9.40 10.47
CA THR A 154 0.38 7.99 10.81
C THR A 154 -0.34 7.26 9.68
N MET A 155 -1.39 7.87 9.12
CA MET A 155 -2.15 7.29 8.02
C MET A 155 -1.34 7.21 6.72
N PHE A 156 -0.47 8.20 6.47
CA PHE A 156 0.46 8.14 5.33
C PHE A 156 1.44 6.97 5.46
N VAL A 157 2.08 6.83 6.62
CA VAL A 157 3.04 5.73 6.88
C VAL A 157 2.33 4.37 6.80
N SER A 158 1.18 4.23 7.44
CA SER A 158 0.36 3.00 7.36
C SER A 158 -0.05 2.69 5.92
N GLY A 159 -0.49 3.70 5.17
CA GLY A 159 -0.84 3.57 3.75
C GLY A 159 0.35 3.19 2.87
N ALA A 160 1.53 3.74 3.14
CA ALA A 160 2.76 3.40 2.43
C ALA A 160 3.16 1.93 2.66
N ILE A 161 3.08 1.46 3.90
CA ILE A 161 3.33 0.04 4.23
C ILE A 161 2.32 -0.87 3.52
N ALA A 162 1.04 -0.54 3.58
CA ALA A 162 0.00 -1.28 2.87
C ALA A 162 0.24 -1.28 1.34
N GLY A 163 0.76 -0.18 0.79
CA GLY A 163 1.15 -0.10 -0.61
C GLY A 163 2.30 -1.05 -0.96
N ILE A 164 3.32 -1.15 -0.10
CA ILE A 164 4.43 -2.11 -0.27
C ILE A 164 3.91 -3.55 -0.20
N VAL A 165 2.96 -3.86 0.67
CA VAL A 165 2.30 -5.18 0.70
C VAL A 165 1.61 -5.44 -0.65
N GLY A 166 0.92 -4.45 -1.22
CA GLY A 166 0.32 -4.55 -2.56
C GLY A 166 1.36 -4.88 -3.63
N PHE A 167 2.53 -4.22 -3.61
CA PHE A 167 3.65 -4.56 -4.49
C PHE A 167 4.13 -6.01 -4.31
N ILE A 168 4.31 -6.47 -3.08
CA ILE A 168 4.75 -7.85 -2.79
C ILE A 168 3.76 -8.87 -3.31
N VAL A 169 2.46 -8.64 -3.12
CA VAL A 169 1.41 -9.55 -3.61
C VAL A 169 1.39 -9.61 -5.13
N VAL A 170 1.46 -8.45 -5.79
CA VAL A 170 1.39 -8.37 -7.26
C VAL A 170 2.66 -8.91 -7.92
N SER A 171 3.86 -8.61 -7.39
CA SER A 171 5.14 -9.02 -7.98
C SER A 171 5.69 -10.34 -7.46
N GLY A 172 5.27 -10.76 -6.25
CA GLY A 172 5.82 -11.95 -5.59
C GLY A 172 4.90 -13.15 -5.57
N ILE A 173 3.58 -12.95 -5.63
CA ILE A 173 2.59 -14.03 -5.49
C ILE A 173 1.79 -14.20 -6.78
N ASN A 174 1.09 -13.16 -7.20
CA ASN A 174 0.12 -13.26 -8.31
C ASN A 174 0.75 -13.06 -9.69
N TYR A 175 1.87 -12.33 -9.78
CA TYR A 175 2.53 -11.91 -11.04
C TYR A 175 1.60 -11.17 -12.01
N THR A 176 0.49 -10.63 -11.51
CA THR A 176 -0.51 -9.86 -12.23
C THR A 176 -1.35 -9.06 -11.23
N LEU A 177 -2.04 -8.01 -11.71
CA LEU A 177 -3.01 -7.29 -10.90
C LEU A 177 -4.40 -7.91 -11.13
N SER A 178 -5.05 -8.34 -10.06
CA SER A 178 -6.44 -8.82 -10.07
C SER A 178 -7.28 -8.05 -9.06
N ASP A 179 -8.60 -8.10 -9.22
CA ASP A 179 -9.54 -7.51 -8.26
C ASP A 179 -9.45 -8.15 -6.87
N SER A 180 -8.92 -9.39 -6.79
CA SER A 180 -8.67 -10.14 -5.56
C SER A 180 -7.28 -9.89 -4.94
N VAL A 181 -6.49 -8.91 -5.41
CA VAL A 181 -5.15 -8.62 -4.84
C VAL A 181 -5.21 -8.34 -3.34
N ALA A 182 -6.23 -7.65 -2.89
CA ALA A 182 -6.46 -7.44 -1.46
C ALA A 182 -7.05 -8.67 -0.76
N GLY A 183 -7.66 -9.64 -1.49
CA GLY A 183 -8.09 -11.00 -1.11
C GLY A 183 -8.56 -11.25 0.33
N GLY A 184 -9.05 -10.22 1.03
CA GLY A 184 -9.37 -10.33 2.46
C GLY A 184 -8.16 -10.30 3.39
N VAL A 185 -6.92 -10.20 2.88
CA VAL A 185 -5.68 -10.22 3.70
C VAL A 185 -5.69 -9.15 4.79
N GLY A 186 -6.27 -7.97 4.51
CA GLY A 186 -6.44 -6.92 5.50
C GLY A 186 -7.41 -7.31 6.63
N PHE A 187 -8.44 -8.10 6.33
CA PHE A 187 -9.41 -8.57 7.33
C PHE A 187 -8.84 -9.74 8.14
N THR A 188 -8.14 -10.67 7.50
CA THR A 188 -7.47 -11.78 8.22
C THR A 188 -6.34 -11.32 9.14
N GLY A 189 -5.75 -10.16 8.89
CA GLY A 189 -4.74 -9.57 9.77
C GLY A 189 -5.30 -8.90 11.03
N ILE A 190 -6.64 -8.72 11.11
CA ILE A 190 -7.34 -8.09 12.26
C ILE A 190 -7.95 -9.16 13.17
N THR A 191 -8.24 -10.34 12.62
CA THR A 191 -8.76 -11.50 13.39
C THR A 191 -7.65 -12.29 14.03
#